data_35cd59a670d47d3b19d2c9b1d19e76a9
#
_entry.id   35cd59a670d47d3b19d2c9b1d19e76a9
#
_cell.length_a   1.000
_cell.length_b   1.000
_cell.length_c   1.000
_cell.angle_alpha   90.00
_cell.angle_beta   90.00
_cell.angle_gamma   90.00
#
_symmetry.space_group_name_H-M   'P 1'
#
loop_
_entity.id
_entity.type
_entity.pdbx_description
1 polymer ?
#
loop_
_entity_poly.entity_id
_entity_poly.type
_entity_poly.pdbx_seq_one_letter_code
_entity_poly.pdbx_strand_id
1 'polypeptide(L)'
;MKNTTKLLAAFALLLMTTGTTLAQTKTLRILMVGGGGSHDFARWYGQEDKKTIESTGKYSVTYTEQTDSIPAYLKTADLLILTNNQPINAAGQAAITKFVEKGHGLLLLHAAVWYNWEDWPAYNLNYVGGGSRSHEKLQEIKNLVVNPAHAITQGIPARFEFVDELYRHIPDPASKGIEVLVIGQSKETDAVYPGAFTVKHPKAKIAAITTGHDERSHQHEAYKQLLINAVNWIAN
;
A
#
# COMPACT_ATOMS: atom_id res chain seq x y z
N MET A 1 -21.61 6.10 88.10
CA MET A 1 -21.58 7.06 86.98
C MET A 1 -20.47 6.57 86.01
N LYS A 2 -20.81 5.92 84.90
CA LYS A 2 -19.84 5.36 83.95
C LYS A 2 -19.96 6.15 82.62
N ASN A 3 -18.91 6.90 82.30
CA ASN A 3 -18.81 7.62 81.06
C ASN A 3 -18.33 6.65 79.96
N THR A 4 -19.15 6.45 78.91
CA THR A 4 -18.76 5.70 77.70
C THR A 4 -18.46 6.69 76.60
N THR A 5 -17.14 6.78 76.28
CA THR A 5 -16.64 7.55 75.13
C THR A 5 -16.82 6.75 73.85
N LYS A 6 -17.63 7.29 72.90
CA LYS A 6 -17.80 6.69 71.59
C LYS A 6 -16.67 7.18 70.64
N LEU A 7 -15.83 6.25 70.20
CA LEU A 7 -14.82 6.47 69.13
C LEU A 7 -15.51 6.37 67.78
N LEU A 8 -15.58 7.48 67.02
CA LEU A 8 -15.97 7.47 65.62
C LEU A 8 -14.72 7.21 64.77
N ALA A 9 -14.65 6.05 64.12
CA ALA A 9 -13.65 5.76 63.08
C ALA A 9 -14.14 6.28 61.74
N ALA A 10 -13.51 7.32 61.21
CA ALA A 10 -13.73 7.80 59.85
C ALA A 10 -12.95 6.96 58.84
N PHE A 11 -13.64 6.18 58.04
CA PHE A 11 -13.04 5.42 56.92
C PHE A 11 -12.93 6.33 55.72
N ALA A 12 -11.75 6.84 55.38
CA ALA A 12 -11.47 7.59 54.19
C ALA A 12 -11.28 6.60 53.00
N LEU A 13 -12.28 6.52 52.13
CA LEU A 13 -12.23 5.72 50.93
C LEU A 13 -11.40 6.47 49.85
N LEU A 14 -10.14 6.07 49.67
CA LEU A 14 -9.24 6.62 48.64
C LEU A 14 -9.61 6.01 47.30
N LEU A 15 -10.40 6.72 46.46
CA LEU A 15 -10.68 6.37 45.08
C LEU A 15 -9.41 6.60 44.26
N MET A 16 -8.64 5.53 43.99
CA MET A 16 -7.60 5.55 43.00
C MET A 16 -8.26 5.50 41.58
N THR A 17 -8.38 6.65 40.94
CA THR A 17 -8.70 6.72 39.51
C THR A 17 -7.46 6.29 38.71
N THR A 18 -7.43 5.05 38.26
CA THR A 18 -6.45 4.59 37.25
C THR A 18 -6.78 5.25 35.92
N GLY A 19 -6.18 6.41 35.67
CA GLY A 19 -6.22 7.04 34.36
C GLY A 19 -5.50 6.15 33.35
N THR A 20 -6.25 5.41 32.53
CA THR A 20 -5.73 4.77 31.34
C THR A 20 -5.34 5.87 30.34
N THR A 21 -4.08 6.27 30.34
CA THR A 21 -3.50 7.06 29.24
C THR A 21 -3.59 6.21 27.97
N LEU A 22 -4.58 6.48 27.11
CA LEU A 22 -4.59 5.99 25.76
C LEU A 22 -3.33 6.53 25.07
N ALA A 23 -2.35 5.67 24.85
CA ALA A 23 -1.18 6.02 24.06
C ALA A 23 -1.70 6.47 22.67
N GLN A 24 -1.53 7.74 22.36
CA GLN A 24 -1.89 8.28 21.04
C GLN A 24 -1.00 7.57 20.02
N THR A 25 -1.59 6.70 19.20
CA THR A 25 -0.88 6.00 18.14
C THR A 25 -0.34 7.03 17.15
N LYS A 26 0.98 7.04 16.96
CA LYS A 26 1.64 7.96 16.01
C LYS A 26 1.09 7.73 14.62
N THR A 27 0.54 8.78 13.99
CA THR A 27 0.14 8.76 12.58
C THR A 27 1.38 8.59 11.70
N LEU A 28 1.41 7.55 10.86
CA LEU A 28 2.50 7.30 9.92
C LEU A 28 2.35 8.19 8.67
N ARG A 29 3.47 8.69 8.18
CA ARG A 29 3.53 9.59 7.01
C ARG A 29 3.86 8.78 5.76
N ILE A 30 3.02 8.89 4.77
CA ILE A 30 3.18 8.25 3.47
C ILE A 30 3.57 9.31 2.45
N LEU A 31 4.65 9.06 1.70
CA LEU A 31 4.87 9.73 0.43
C LEU A 31 4.19 8.90 -0.66
N MET A 32 3.28 9.51 -1.41
CA MET A 32 2.68 8.93 -2.60
C MET A 32 3.13 9.74 -3.82
N VAL A 33 3.79 9.06 -4.77
CA VAL A 33 4.30 9.66 -5.99
C VAL A 33 3.46 9.20 -7.16
N GLY A 34 2.80 10.14 -7.83
CA GLY A 34 2.03 9.94 -9.05
C GLY A 34 2.67 10.62 -10.25
N GLY A 35 1.89 10.74 -11.30
CA GLY A 35 2.24 11.50 -12.49
C GLY A 35 2.73 10.65 -13.66
N GLY A 36 2.58 11.25 -14.84
CA GLY A 36 2.81 10.64 -16.14
C GLY A 36 1.67 10.93 -17.12
N GLY A 37 1.75 10.38 -18.32
CA GLY A 37 0.79 10.66 -19.37
C GLY A 37 -0.33 9.62 -19.56
N SER A 38 -0.35 8.55 -18.76
CA SER A 38 -1.22 7.40 -19.02
C SER A 38 -2.56 7.44 -18.28
N HIS A 39 -2.63 8.12 -17.14
CA HIS A 39 -3.78 8.11 -16.23
C HIS A 39 -4.02 9.49 -15.62
N ASP A 40 -5.21 9.71 -15.04
CA ASP A 40 -5.49 10.87 -14.19
C ASP A 40 -4.98 10.59 -12.77
N PHE A 41 -3.65 10.65 -12.61
CA PHE A 41 -2.97 10.32 -11.35
C PHE A 41 -3.41 11.22 -10.19
N ALA A 42 -3.62 12.51 -10.45
CA ALA A 42 -4.03 13.45 -9.42
C ALA A 42 -5.41 13.11 -8.86
N ARG A 43 -6.35 12.70 -9.72
CA ARG A 43 -7.70 12.32 -9.32
C ARG A 43 -7.73 10.97 -8.60
N TRP A 44 -7.20 9.92 -9.24
CA TRP A 44 -7.39 8.57 -8.73
C TRP A 44 -6.50 8.25 -7.53
N TYR A 45 -5.24 8.62 -7.61
CA TYR A 45 -4.30 8.36 -6.52
C TYR A 45 -4.20 9.53 -5.54
N GLY A 46 -4.06 10.76 -6.07
CA GLY A 46 -3.89 11.97 -5.26
C GLY A 46 -5.13 12.38 -4.47
N GLN A 47 -6.32 11.96 -4.88
CA GLN A 47 -7.59 12.25 -4.19
C GLN A 47 -8.26 10.99 -3.67
N GLU A 48 -8.67 10.04 -4.53
CA GLU A 48 -9.49 8.89 -4.11
C GLU A 48 -8.71 7.90 -3.25
N ASP A 49 -7.55 7.41 -3.69
CA ASP A 49 -6.74 6.48 -2.90
C ASP A 49 -6.20 7.14 -1.63
N LYS A 50 -5.73 8.39 -1.73
CA LYS A 50 -5.33 9.18 -0.57
C LYS A 50 -6.45 9.24 0.47
N LYS A 51 -7.68 9.60 0.07
CA LYS A 51 -8.86 9.65 0.94
C LYS A 51 -9.15 8.28 1.56
N THR A 52 -9.09 7.22 0.77
CA THR A 52 -9.27 5.84 1.23
C THR A 52 -8.26 5.47 2.32
N ILE A 53 -6.98 5.76 2.12
CA ILE A 53 -5.92 5.48 3.10
C ILE A 53 -6.08 6.32 4.36
N GLU A 54 -6.33 7.62 4.23
CA GLU A 54 -6.46 8.56 5.35
C GLU A 54 -7.74 8.32 6.18
N SER A 55 -8.80 7.73 5.58
CA SER A 55 -10.04 7.37 6.29
C SER A 55 -9.82 6.40 7.45
N THR A 56 -8.72 5.66 7.46
CA THR A 56 -8.33 4.76 8.55
C THR A 56 -7.91 5.49 9.83
N GLY A 57 -7.61 6.79 9.77
CA GLY A 57 -7.07 7.59 10.87
C GLY A 57 -5.62 7.26 11.28
N LYS A 58 -4.98 6.29 10.61
CA LYS A 58 -3.62 5.82 10.94
C LYS A 58 -2.53 6.50 10.13
N TYR A 59 -2.88 7.08 8.98
CA TYR A 59 -1.94 7.58 7.99
C TYR A 59 -2.24 9.02 7.61
N SER A 60 -1.20 9.76 7.24
CA SER A 60 -1.28 11.02 6.50
C SER A 60 -0.51 10.87 5.20
N VAL A 61 -1.12 11.25 4.07
CA VAL A 61 -0.55 11.07 2.74
C VAL A 61 -0.15 12.41 2.14
N THR A 62 1.14 12.56 1.83
CA THR A 62 1.64 13.62 0.96
C THR A 62 1.69 13.08 -0.47
N TYR A 63 0.86 13.62 -1.36
CA TYR A 63 0.88 13.31 -2.78
C TYR A 63 1.72 14.31 -3.55
N THR A 64 2.51 13.85 -4.52
CA THR A 64 3.27 14.70 -5.43
C THR A 64 3.45 14.04 -6.80
N GLU A 65 3.48 14.87 -7.85
CA GLU A 65 3.91 14.48 -9.20
C GLU A 65 5.30 15.01 -9.54
N GLN A 66 5.93 15.71 -8.59
CA GLN A 66 7.27 16.28 -8.75
C GLN A 66 8.32 15.26 -8.33
N THR A 67 8.78 14.42 -9.25
CA THR A 67 9.75 13.34 -8.97
C THR A 67 11.08 13.86 -8.43
N ASP A 68 11.49 15.08 -8.78
CA ASP A 68 12.70 15.72 -8.25
C ASP A 68 12.61 16.01 -6.73
N SER A 69 11.40 16.09 -6.19
CA SER A 69 11.17 16.32 -4.76
C SER A 69 11.25 15.04 -3.90
N ILE A 70 11.30 13.87 -4.50
CA ILE A 70 11.35 12.57 -3.81
C ILE A 70 12.44 12.52 -2.72
N PRO A 71 13.71 12.94 -2.98
CA PRO A 71 14.75 12.89 -1.96
C PRO A 71 14.45 13.73 -0.72
N ALA A 72 13.74 14.85 -0.89
CA ALA A 72 13.37 15.74 0.22
C ALA A 72 12.24 15.12 1.07
N TYR A 73 11.19 14.62 0.44
CA TYR A 73 10.04 14.03 1.13
C TYR A 73 10.40 12.73 1.86
N LEU A 74 11.25 11.88 1.28
CA LEU A 74 11.68 10.63 1.91
C LEU A 74 12.47 10.80 3.21
N LYS A 75 12.98 12.00 3.51
CA LYS A 75 13.63 12.29 4.81
C LYS A 75 12.66 12.20 5.98
N THR A 76 11.38 12.40 5.73
CA THR A 76 10.35 12.45 6.77
C THR A 76 9.25 11.43 6.57
N ALA A 77 9.18 10.74 5.45
CA ALA A 77 8.21 9.68 5.20
C ALA A 77 8.56 8.42 6.01
N ASP A 78 7.54 7.70 6.42
CA ASP A 78 7.63 6.40 7.07
C ASP A 78 7.38 5.27 6.05
N LEU A 79 6.57 5.53 5.00
CA LEU A 79 6.23 4.61 3.91
C LEU A 79 6.28 5.32 2.54
N LEU A 80 6.47 4.54 1.48
CA LEU A 80 6.45 5.01 0.10
C LEU A 80 5.40 4.26 -0.73
N ILE A 81 4.60 4.99 -1.49
CA ILE A 81 3.71 4.47 -2.52
C ILE A 81 4.13 5.07 -3.87
N LEU A 82 4.41 4.24 -4.85
CA LEU A 82 4.66 4.65 -6.23
C LEU A 82 3.50 4.24 -7.11
N THR A 83 3.01 5.18 -7.90
CA THR A 83 1.94 4.96 -8.87
C THR A 83 2.33 5.50 -10.26
N ASN A 84 3.42 6.26 -10.34
CA ASN A 84 3.85 7.03 -11.49
C ASN A 84 4.52 6.20 -12.60
N ASN A 85 4.45 6.72 -13.82
CA ASN A 85 5.25 6.25 -14.96
C ASN A 85 6.05 7.38 -15.64
N GLN A 86 6.17 8.54 -14.99
CA GLN A 86 7.09 9.59 -15.43
C GLN A 86 8.52 9.32 -14.92
N PRO A 87 9.56 9.85 -15.59
CA PRO A 87 10.94 9.63 -15.21
C PRO A 87 11.26 10.02 -13.76
N ILE A 88 12.06 9.20 -13.08
CA ILE A 88 12.67 9.51 -11.79
C ILE A 88 14.17 9.64 -12.02
N ASN A 89 14.73 10.82 -11.70
CA ASN A 89 16.15 11.07 -11.89
C ASN A 89 17.04 10.24 -10.95
N ALA A 90 18.34 10.19 -11.21
CA ALA A 90 19.30 9.39 -10.44
C ALA A 90 19.29 9.72 -8.93
N ALA A 91 19.05 10.96 -8.53
CA ALA A 91 18.95 11.34 -7.12
C ALA A 91 17.69 10.73 -6.47
N GLY A 92 16.55 10.72 -7.16
CA GLY A 92 15.31 10.07 -6.74
C GLY A 92 15.48 8.56 -6.65
N GLN A 93 16.07 7.92 -7.67
CA GLN A 93 16.37 6.49 -7.70
C GLN A 93 17.25 6.09 -6.50
N ALA A 94 18.33 6.83 -6.23
CA ALA A 94 19.21 6.59 -5.09
C ALA A 94 18.49 6.78 -3.74
N ALA A 95 17.62 7.80 -3.63
CA ALA A 95 16.87 8.04 -2.41
C ALA A 95 15.87 6.91 -2.13
N ILE A 96 15.13 6.44 -3.14
CA ILE A 96 14.20 5.30 -3.02
C ILE A 96 14.98 4.04 -2.63
N THR A 97 16.09 3.74 -3.31
CA THR A 97 16.94 2.59 -2.99
C THR A 97 17.37 2.64 -1.53
N LYS A 98 17.90 3.78 -1.06
CA LYS A 98 18.31 3.94 0.34
C LYS A 98 17.15 3.79 1.32
N PHE A 99 15.95 4.25 0.96
CA PHE A 99 14.75 4.16 1.78
C PHE A 99 14.33 2.70 1.97
N VAL A 100 14.22 1.94 0.88
CA VAL A 100 13.88 0.52 0.89
C VAL A 100 14.96 -0.32 1.61
N GLU A 101 16.24 -0.03 1.36
CA GLU A 101 17.36 -0.72 2.02
C GLU A 101 17.44 -0.47 3.53
N LYS A 102 16.80 0.58 4.03
CA LYS A 102 16.62 0.82 5.46
C LYS A 102 15.45 0.06 6.08
N GLY A 103 14.69 -0.68 5.29
CA GLY A 103 13.56 -1.49 5.74
C GLY A 103 12.21 -0.78 5.70
N HIS A 104 12.12 0.42 5.12
CA HIS A 104 10.84 1.11 4.96
C HIS A 104 9.97 0.42 3.92
N GLY A 105 8.66 0.35 4.19
CA GLY A 105 7.69 -0.31 3.33
C GLY A 105 7.47 0.42 1.99
N LEU A 106 7.27 -0.36 0.93
CA LEU A 106 7.01 0.11 -0.42
C LEU A 106 5.74 -0.54 -0.98
N LEU A 107 4.81 0.26 -1.50
CA LEU A 107 3.65 -0.21 -2.27
C LEU A 107 3.75 0.32 -3.69
N LEU A 108 3.56 -0.57 -4.66
CA LEU A 108 3.56 -0.28 -6.09
C LEU A 108 2.14 -0.43 -6.62
N LEU A 109 1.61 0.61 -7.25
CA LEU A 109 0.26 0.61 -7.78
C LEU A 109 0.29 0.79 -9.30
N HIS A 110 -0.41 -0.08 -10.00
CA HIS A 110 -0.74 -0.03 -11.42
C HIS A 110 0.47 0.38 -12.30
N ALA A 111 0.55 1.63 -12.77
CA ALA A 111 1.60 2.09 -13.67
C ALA A 111 3.03 1.88 -13.13
N ALA A 112 3.21 1.81 -11.79
CA ALA A 112 4.51 1.59 -11.19
C ALA A 112 5.03 0.14 -11.33
N VAL A 113 4.21 -0.83 -11.77
CA VAL A 113 4.67 -2.21 -12.02
C VAL A 113 5.07 -2.46 -13.48
N TRP A 114 5.10 -1.40 -14.28
CA TRP A 114 5.54 -1.44 -15.68
C TRP A 114 7.07 -1.40 -15.81
N TYR A 115 7.61 -1.72 -16.97
CA TYR A 115 9.04 -1.49 -17.27
C TYR A 115 9.23 -0.02 -17.70
N ASN A 116 9.19 0.90 -16.75
CA ASN A 116 9.22 2.33 -17.02
C ASN A 116 10.62 2.92 -17.19
N TRP A 117 11.65 2.28 -16.59
CA TRP A 117 12.98 2.88 -16.44
C TRP A 117 14.06 1.97 -16.98
N GLU A 118 14.49 2.20 -18.24
CA GLU A 118 15.61 1.47 -18.87
C GLU A 118 16.94 1.75 -18.17
N ASP A 119 17.09 2.95 -17.62
CA ASP A 119 18.27 3.39 -16.87
C ASP A 119 18.32 2.86 -15.43
N TRP A 120 17.23 2.21 -14.98
CA TRP A 120 17.14 1.65 -13.62
C TRP A 120 16.59 0.22 -13.59
N PRO A 121 17.28 -0.75 -14.23
CA PRO A 121 16.79 -2.13 -14.30
C PRO A 121 16.68 -2.80 -12.94
N ALA A 122 17.44 -2.34 -11.94
CA ALA A 122 17.34 -2.81 -10.55
C ALA A 122 15.95 -2.57 -9.93
N TYR A 123 15.19 -1.57 -10.40
CA TYR A 123 13.83 -1.31 -9.94
C TYR A 123 12.92 -2.52 -10.20
N ASN A 124 12.82 -2.93 -11.46
CA ASN A 124 12.00 -4.06 -11.84
C ASN A 124 12.47 -5.37 -11.20
N LEU A 125 13.78 -5.59 -11.13
CA LEU A 125 14.36 -6.80 -10.56
C LEU A 125 14.10 -6.91 -9.05
N ASN A 126 14.32 -5.82 -8.30
CA ASN A 126 14.35 -5.87 -6.83
C ASN A 126 13.03 -5.46 -6.17
N TYR A 127 12.23 -4.60 -6.82
CA TYR A 127 11.02 -4.03 -6.20
C TYR A 127 9.74 -4.49 -6.87
N VAL A 128 9.76 -4.78 -8.17
CA VAL A 128 8.61 -5.30 -8.92
C VAL A 128 8.63 -6.82 -9.02
N GLY A 129 9.83 -7.42 -8.99
CA GLY A 129 10.03 -8.86 -9.16
C GLY A 129 9.76 -9.35 -10.58
N GLY A 130 9.77 -8.42 -11.55
CA GLY A 130 9.42 -8.63 -12.96
C GLY A 130 8.88 -7.34 -13.56
N GLY A 131 7.79 -7.41 -14.32
CA GLY A 131 7.14 -6.23 -14.84
C GLY A 131 6.14 -6.53 -15.96
N SER A 132 5.44 -5.47 -16.39
CA SER A 132 4.54 -5.51 -17.53
C SER A 132 5.09 -4.68 -18.68
N ARG A 133 4.87 -5.13 -19.92
CA ARG A 133 5.17 -4.38 -21.15
C ARG A 133 3.93 -4.22 -22.03
N SER A 134 2.83 -4.82 -21.62
CA SER A 134 1.53 -4.73 -22.27
C SER A 134 0.42 -5.10 -21.29
N HIS A 135 -0.80 -4.84 -21.66
CA HIS A 135 -2.01 -5.23 -20.93
C HIS A 135 -3.07 -5.78 -21.91
N GLU A 136 -4.06 -6.48 -21.38
CA GLU A 136 -5.27 -6.77 -22.11
C GLU A 136 -6.06 -5.46 -22.31
N LYS A 137 -6.99 -5.45 -23.28
CA LYS A 137 -7.90 -4.30 -23.43
C LYS A 137 -8.64 -4.06 -22.12
N LEU A 138 -9.03 -2.81 -21.91
CA LEU A 138 -9.90 -2.42 -20.81
C LEU A 138 -11.20 -3.24 -20.87
N GLN A 139 -11.43 -4.08 -19.86
CA GLN A 139 -12.51 -5.07 -19.83
C GLN A 139 -12.89 -5.42 -18.40
N GLU A 140 -13.99 -6.13 -18.23
CA GLU A 140 -14.31 -6.73 -16.95
C GLU A 140 -13.33 -7.87 -16.62
N ILE A 141 -12.66 -7.77 -15.47
CA ILE A 141 -11.68 -8.73 -14.98
C ILE A 141 -12.28 -9.52 -13.82
N LYS A 142 -12.14 -10.84 -13.87
CA LYS A 142 -12.42 -11.71 -12.70
C LYS A 142 -11.19 -11.75 -11.82
N ASN A 143 -11.29 -11.19 -10.62
CA ASN A 143 -10.24 -11.25 -9.64
C ASN A 143 -10.51 -12.42 -8.67
N LEU A 144 -9.50 -13.27 -8.44
CA LEU A 144 -9.59 -14.45 -7.58
C LEU A 144 -8.51 -14.36 -6.51
N VAL A 145 -8.91 -14.44 -5.25
CA VAL A 145 -7.98 -14.52 -4.11
C VAL A 145 -7.39 -15.93 -4.07
N VAL A 146 -6.07 -16.04 -4.26
CA VAL A 146 -5.36 -17.33 -4.27
C VAL A 146 -4.63 -17.64 -2.97
N ASN A 147 -4.36 -16.60 -2.15
CA ASN A 147 -3.87 -16.78 -0.78
C ASN A 147 -4.77 -16.05 0.21
N PRO A 148 -5.88 -16.65 0.68
CA PRO A 148 -6.82 -16.00 1.60
C PRO A 148 -6.28 -15.87 3.03
N ALA A 149 -5.18 -16.56 3.38
CA ALA A 149 -4.57 -16.47 4.71
C ALA A 149 -3.65 -15.24 4.87
N HIS A 150 -3.23 -14.62 3.78
CA HIS A 150 -2.32 -13.48 3.83
C HIS A 150 -3.02 -12.21 4.33
N ALA A 151 -2.33 -11.38 5.15
CA ALA A 151 -2.91 -10.17 5.74
C ALA A 151 -3.48 -9.19 4.70
N ILE A 152 -2.89 -9.11 3.50
CA ILE A 152 -3.35 -8.23 2.42
C ILE A 152 -4.72 -8.66 1.88
N THR A 153 -5.07 -9.93 1.95
CA THR A 153 -6.33 -10.46 1.41
C THR A 153 -7.43 -10.65 2.45
N GLN A 154 -7.18 -10.30 3.72
CA GLN A 154 -8.18 -10.44 4.77
C GLN A 154 -9.41 -9.56 4.52
N GLY A 155 -10.60 -10.14 4.68
CA GLY A 155 -11.89 -9.45 4.49
C GLY A 155 -12.26 -9.18 3.03
N ILE A 156 -11.47 -9.65 2.06
CA ILE A 156 -11.76 -9.52 0.63
C ILE A 156 -12.58 -10.75 0.18
N PRO A 157 -13.64 -10.57 -0.62
CA PRO A 157 -14.35 -11.70 -1.21
C PRO A 157 -13.42 -12.62 -2.00
N ALA A 158 -13.62 -13.93 -1.92
CA ALA A 158 -12.78 -14.90 -2.65
C ALA A 158 -12.77 -14.65 -4.18
N ARG A 159 -13.83 -14.02 -4.69
CA ARG A 159 -13.97 -13.54 -6.08
C ARG A 159 -14.63 -12.18 -6.07
N PHE A 160 -14.12 -11.27 -6.92
CA PHE A 160 -14.73 -9.97 -7.21
C PHE A 160 -14.42 -9.56 -8.64
N GLU A 161 -15.25 -8.70 -9.23
CA GLU A 161 -15.15 -8.33 -10.64
C GLU A 161 -15.31 -6.80 -10.77
N PHE A 162 -14.49 -6.19 -11.61
CA PHE A 162 -14.63 -4.81 -12.05
C PHE A 162 -13.90 -4.60 -13.38
N VAL A 163 -14.19 -3.50 -14.04
CA VAL A 163 -13.53 -3.15 -15.31
C VAL A 163 -12.18 -2.51 -15.02
N ASP A 164 -11.11 -3.07 -15.61
CA ASP A 164 -9.74 -2.54 -15.50
C ASP A 164 -8.87 -3.03 -16.66
N GLU A 165 -7.62 -2.58 -16.73
CA GLU A 165 -6.57 -3.12 -17.57
C GLU A 165 -5.89 -4.30 -16.87
N LEU A 166 -6.01 -5.49 -17.46
CA LEU A 166 -5.27 -6.65 -16.95
C LEU A 166 -3.83 -6.59 -17.46
N TYR A 167 -2.91 -6.19 -16.58
CA TYR A 167 -1.49 -6.13 -16.88
C TYR A 167 -0.90 -7.52 -17.08
N ARG A 168 -0.20 -7.71 -18.20
CA ARG A 168 0.54 -8.94 -18.52
C ARG A 168 1.84 -8.98 -17.72
N HIS A 169 1.71 -9.01 -16.40
CA HIS A 169 2.87 -9.05 -15.50
C HIS A 169 3.58 -10.39 -15.59
N ILE A 170 4.86 -10.34 -15.93
CA ILE A 170 5.75 -11.52 -16.03
C ILE A 170 6.79 -11.44 -14.92
N PRO A 171 6.81 -12.42 -13.98
CA PRO A 171 7.89 -12.52 -13.00
C PRO A 171 9.25 -12.72 -13.68
N ASP A 172 10.28 -12.03 -13.17
CA ASP A 172 11.65 -12.18 -13.66
C ASP A 172 12.35 -13.33 -12.92
N PRO A 173 12.87 -14.36 -13.62
CA PRO A 173 13.58 -15.47 -12.99
C PRO A 173 14.83 -15.06 -12.20
N ALA A 174 15.45 -13.92 -12.54
CA ALA A 174 16.60 -13.37 -11.82
C ALA A 174 16.22 -12.60 -10.55
N SER A 175 14.92 -12.30 -10.36
CA SER A 175 14.42 -11.66 -9.13
C SER A 175 14.46 -12.64 -7.95
N LYS A 176 14.26 -12.12 -6.74
CA LYS A 176 14.08 -12.97 -5.54
C LYS A 176 12.72 -13.67 -5.49
N GLY A 177 11.84 -13.36 -6.44
CA GLY A 177 10.52 -13.92 -6.62
C GLY A 177 9.42 -13.10 -5.99
N ILE A 178 8.21 -13.41 -6.41
CA ILE A 178 6.97 -12.83 -5.88
C ILE A 178 6.13 -13.92 -5.20
N GLU A 179 5.22 -13.50 -4.31
CA GLU A 179 4.14 -14.33 -3.80
C GLU A 179 2.81 -13.74 -4.29
N VAL A 180 2.12 -14.48 -5.16
CA VAL A 180 0.85 -14.04 -5.74
C VAL A 180 -0.27 -14.23 -4.72
N LEU A 181 -1.05 -13.17 -4.48
CA LEU A 181 -2.15 -13.13 -3.53
C LEU A 181 -3.52 -13.09 -4.20
N VAL A 182 -3.59 -12.38 -5.33
CA VAL A 182 -4.77 -12.25 -6.18
C VAL A 182 -4.33 -12.45 -7.63
N ILE A 183 -5.08 -13.20 -8.39
CA ILE A 183 -4.94 -13.28 -9.85
C ILE A 183 -6.10 -12.56 -10.53
N GLY A 184 -5.81 -11.86 -11.62
CA GLY A 184 -6.82 -11.36 -12.55
C GLY A 184 -6.94 -12.30 -13.75
N GLN A 185 -8.16 -12.61 -14.15
CA GLN A 185 -8.48 -13.39 -15.36
C GLN A 185 -9.25 -12.51 -16.34
N SER A 186 -8.76 -12.46 -17.56
CA SER A 186 -9.48 -11.84 -18.69
C SER A 186 -10.75 -12.62 -19.00
N LYS A 187 -11.87 -11.92 -19.20
CA LYS A 187 -13.11 -12.53 -19.70
C LYS A 187 -13.10 -12.75 -21.21
N GLU A 188 -12.24 -12.03 -21.95
CA GLU A 188 -12.16 -12.12 -23.41
C GLU A 188 -11.20 -13.20 -23.90
N THR A 189 -10.05 -13.38 -23.20
CA THR A 189 -8.97 -14.25 -23.65
C THR A 189 -8.66 -15.42 -22.70
N ASP A 190 -9.33 -15.50 -21.56
CA ASP A 190 -9.03 -16.41 -20.45
C ASP A 190 -7.60 -16.31 -19.87
N ALA A 191 -6.81 -15.33 -20.34
CA ALA A 191 -5.47 -15.09 -19.84
C ALA A 191 -5.50 -14.73 -18.36
N VAL A 192 -4.51 -15.24 -17.61
CA VAL A 192 -4.39 -15.08 -16.16
C VAL A 192 -3.04 -14.46 -15.81
N TYR A 193 -3.08 -13.37 -15.02
CA TYR A 193 -1.88 -12.68 -14.55
C TYR A 193 -1.99 -12.31 -13.07
N PRO A 194 -0.85 -12.05 -12.36
CA PRO A 194 -0.87 -11.53 -11.00
C PRO A 194 -1.62 -10.19 -10.93
N GLY A 195 -2.65 -10.12 -10.08
CA GLY A 195 -3.44 -8.90 -9.81
C GLY A 195 -2.97 -8.17 -8.55
N ALA A 196 -2.55 -8.93 -7.51
CA ALA A 196 -1.87 -8.40 -6.35
C ALA A 196 -0.86 -9.44 -5.83
N PHE A 197 0.29 -8.97 -5.38
CA PHE A 197 1.38 -9.82 -4.93
C PHE A 197 2.32 -9.09 -3.98
N THR A 198 3.14 -9.86 -3.25
CA THR A 198 4.29 -9.32 -2.52
C THR A 198 5.59 -9.67 -3.24
N VAL A 199 6.62 -8.86 -3.06
CA VAL A 199 7.94 -9.09 -3.63
C VAL A 199 8.90 -9.45 -2.51
N LYS A 200 9.64 -10.56 -2.67
CA LYS A 200 10.62 -10.98 -1.68
C LYS A 200 11.80 -10.00 -1.65
N HIS A 201 11.94 -9.31 -0.51
CA HIS A 201 13.05 -8.39 -0.27
C HIS A 201 13.67 -8.66 1.12
N PRO A 202 15.03 -8.59 1.27
CA PRO A 202 15.70 -9.00 2.50
C PRO A 202 15.46 -8.07 3.68
N LYS A 203 15.03 -6.83 3.44
CA LYS A 203 14.92 -5.79 4.48
C LYS A 203 13.56 -5.13 4.56
N ALA A 204 12.86 -4.94 3.45
CA ALA A 204 11.61 -4.18 3.38
C ALA A 204 10.43 -5.09 3.02
N LYS A 205 9.24 -4.71 3.45
CA LYS A 205 8.00 -5.27 2.93
C LYS A 205 7.61 -4.51 1.67
N ILE A 206 7.45 -5.24 0.57
CA ILE A 206 7.08 -4.69 -0.73
C ILE A 206 5.83 -5.41 -1.23
N ALA A 207 4.81 -4.65 -1.58
CA ALA A 207 3.58 -5.16 -2.19
C ALA A 207 3.29 -4.44 -3.50
N ALA A 208 2.52 -5.08 -4.37
CA ALA A 208 2.07 -4.53 -5.63
C ALA A 208 0.60 -4.86 -5.88
N ILE A 209 -0.14 -3.91 -6.47
CA ILE A 209 -1.50 -4.07 -6.98
C ILE A 209 -1.48 -3.59 -8.42
N THR A 210 -1.81 -4.49 -9.38
CA THR A 210 -1.71 -4.18 -10.81
C THR A 210 -2.94 -3.49 -11.38
N THR A 211 -4.08 -3.53 -10.70
CA THR A 211 -5.30 -2.79 -11.05
C THR A 211 -5.26 -1.37 -10.50
N GLY A 212 -6.03 -0.46 -11.10
CA GLY A 212 -6.06 0.94 -10.70
C GLY A 212 -6.12 1.93 -11.87
N HIS A 213 -6.75 1.53 -13.00
CA HIS A 213 -6.81 2.35 -14.20
C HIS A 213 -7.68 3.61 -14.02
N ASP A 214 -8.89 3.45 -13.46
CA ASP A 214 -9.85 4.55 -13.32
C ASP A 214 -10.85 4.35 -12.16
N GLU A 215 -11.94 5.14 -12.17
CA GLU A 215 -12.95 5.13 -11.09
C GLU A 215 -13.53 3.74 -10.80
N ARG A 216 -13.62 2.86 -11.79
CA ARG A 216 -14.26 1.54 -11.67
C ARG A 216 -13.51 0.63 -10.73
N SER A 217 -12.19 0.76 -10.67
CA SER A 217 -11.36 0.10 -9.67
C SER A 217 -11.28 0.89 -8.37
N HIS A 218 -10.93 2.18 -8.42
CA HIS A 218 -10.70 3.00 -7.22
C HIS A 218 -11.93 3.16 -6.32
N GLN A 219 -13.15 3.09 -6.89
CA GLN A 219 -14.40 3.13 -6.12
C GLN A 219 -14.89 1.76 -5.68
N HIS A 220 -14.31 0.67 -6.19
CA HIS A 220 -14.73 -0.68 -5.85
C HIS A 220 -14.26 -1.09 -4.44
N GLU A 221 -15.20 -1.60 -3.61
CA GLU A 221 -14.92 -1.89 -2.18
C GLU A 221 -13.81 -2.91 -1.97
N ALA A 222 -13.70 -3.94 -2.83
CA ALA A 222 -12.61 -4.92 -2.73
C ALA A 222 -11.24 -4.30 -3.06
N TYR A 223 -11.17 -3.35 -4.01
CA TYR A 223 -9.94 -2.60 -4.28
C TYR A 223 -9.54 -1.72 -3.10
N LYS A 224 -10.47 -0.95 -2.55
CA LYS A 224 -10.22 -0.10 -1.37
C LYS A 224 -9.73 -0.93 -0.17
N GLN A 225 -10.37 -2.08 0.07
CA GLN A 225 -9.96 -2.97 1.15
C GLN A 225 -8.56 -3.56 0.88
N LEU A 226 -8.27 -3.96 -0.37
CA LEU A 226 -6.95 -4.46 -0.78
C LEU A 226 -5.87 -3.38 -0.57
N LEU A 227 -6.15 -2.13 -0.97
CA LEU A 227 -5.27 -0.98 -0.78
C LEU A 227 -4.98 -0.73 0.71
N ILE A 228 -6.01 -0.65 1.55
CA ILE A 228 -5.87 -0.45 3.00
C ILE A 228 -5.05 -1.58 3.62
N ASN A 229 -5.34 -2.83 3.27
CA ASN A 229 -4.63 -3.98 3.79
C ASN A 229 -3.15 -3.99 3.35
N ALA A 230 -2.87 -3.63 2.09
CA ALA A 230 -1.50 -3.53 1.57
C ALA A 230 -0.71 -2.45 2.33
N VAL A 231 -1.30 -1.27 2.55
CA VAL A 231 -0.68 -0.20 3.34
C VAL A 231 -0.43 -0.66 4.79
N ASN A 232 -1.42 -1.28 5.44
CA ASN A 232 -1.24 -1.82 6.79
C ASN A 232 -0.13 -2.88 6.84
N TRP A 233 -0.02 -3.73 5.81
CA TRP A 233 0.99 -4.79 5.79
C TRP A 233 2.40 -4.26 5.61
N ILE A 234 2.61 -3.27 4.73
CA ILE A 234 3.95 -2.67 4.53
C ILE A 234 4.37 -1.76 5.70
N ALA A 235 3.43 -1.35 6.56
CA ALA A 235 3.67 -0.50 7.73
C ALA A 235 4.19 -1.26 8.96
N ASN A 236 4.01 -2.58 9.00
CA ASN A 236 4.41 -3.46 10.10
C ASN A 236 5.74 -4.15 9.81
#